data_161119df2432efda7f13f874838a679d
#
_entry.id   161119df2432efda7f13f874838a679d
#
_cell.length_a   1.000
_cell.length_b   1.000
_cell.length_c   1.000
_cell.angle_alpha   90.00
_cell.angle_beta   90.00
_cell.angle_gamma   90.00
#
_symmetry.space_group_name_H-M   'P 1'
#
loop_
_entity.id
_entity.type
_entity.pdbx_description
1 polymer ?
#
loop_
_entity_poly.entity_id
_entity_poly.type
_entity_poly.pdbx_seq_one_letter_code
_entity_poly.pdbx_strand_id
1 'polypeptide(L)'
;DLFDKEIIQKSKGIIFSFCPIKNCYQFNPYAHAVSGSGVEELAELMRHNLLFYAFGEEEVVRFYKEDMFESLENAAKYAYKQRLPKRANITDGLPSEALLDLLVQMYNPNAYMRTIFRQDDNNEIKGYDLTYFTKDQTGIALWLGQAKLGEKDYCKSSISKDLLTKYTKEYLAKQIYFICDKRVEITDDAKDILAAINRINVIMIDQDEPHRIAALLEYFQKSNIKIRIPCLLAYGESSVYSDAKEVFNKIQTEVESIRQYYAKHSYSFGYITPEIIFYVFPIESVERLRDKDRGFYAGLC
;
A
#
# COMPACT_ATOMS: atom_id res chain seq x y z
N ASP A 1 11.10 15.16 -10.64
CA ASP A 1 10.87 14.60 -9.33
C ASP A 1 11.76 13.36 -9.20
N LEU A 2 12.38 13.16 -8.03
CA LEU A 2 13.36 12.10 -7.82
C LEU A 2 12.69 10.71 -7.87
N PHE A 3 11.51 10.58 -7.30
CA PHE A 3 10.74 9.34 -7.35
C PHE A 3 10.40 8.95 -8.79
N ASP A 4 9.99 9.91 -9.61
CA ASP A 4 9.73 9.63 -11.03
C ASP A 4 10.98 9.08 -11.72
N LYS A 5 12.13 9.72 -11.53
CA LYS A 5 13.39 9.30 -12.14
C LYS A 5 13.85 7.93 -11.66
N GLU A 6 13.88 7.70 -10.34
CA GLU A 6 14.52 6.52 -9.75
C GLU A 6 13.58 5.30 -9.68
N ILE A 7 12.27 5.51 -9.66
CA ILE A 7 11.28 4.43 -9.54
C ILE A 7 10.38 4.33 -10.77
N ILE A 8 9.65 5.40 -11.13
CA ILE A 8 8.65 5.32 -12.20
C ILE A 8 9.29 5.03 -13.56
N GLN A 9 10.41 5.67 -13.89
CA GLN A 9 11.09 5.41 -15.17
C GLN A 9 11.66 3.98 -15.22
N LYS A 10 12.18 3.48 -14.10
CA LYS A 10 12.70 2.11 -14.01
C LYS A 10 11.61 1.04 -14.01
N SER A 11 10.42 1.35 -13.53
CA SER A 11 9.29 0.40 -13.55
C SER A 11 8.76 0.10 -14.95
N LYS A 12 9.05 0.99 -15.93
CA LYS A 12 8.69 0.78 -17.33
C LYS A 12 9.41 -0.45 -17.88
N GLY A 13 8.64 -1.42 -18.36
CA GLY A 13 9.16 -2.70 -18.80
C GLY A 13 9.29 -3.77 -17.70
N ILE A 14 9.14 -3.40 -16.43
CA ILE A 14 9.11 -4.34 -15.30
C ILE A 14 7.67 -4.61 -14.86
N ILE A 15 6.86 -3.56 -14.71
CA ILE A 15 5.45 -3.69 -14.31
C ILE A 15 4.55 -3.23 -15.43
N PHE A 16 3.58 -4.06 -15.78
CA PHE A 16 2.54 -3.80 -16.77
C PHE A 16 1.20 -3.67 -16.08
N SER A 17 0.47 -2.59 -16.37
CA SER A 17 -0.92 -2.41 -15.96
C SER A 17 -1.85 -2.64 -17.12
N PHE A 18 -3.02 -3.20 -16.84
CA PHE A 18 -4.07 -3.43 -17.82
C PHE A 18 -5.32 -2.61 -17.48
N CYS A 19 -6.25 -2.50 -18.43
CA CYS A 19 -7.46 -1.71 -18.23
C CYS A 19 -8.23 -2.18 -16.98
N PRO A 20 -8.58 -1.26 -16.06
CA PRO A 20 -9.36 -1.59 -14.88
C PRO A 20 -10.75 -2.13 -15.25
N ILE A 21 -11.19 -3.15 -14.53
CA ILE A 21 -12.54 -3.68 -14.60
C ILE A 21 -13.35 -3.07 -13.45
N LYS A 22 -14.42 -2.34 -13.79
CA LYS A 22 -15.32 -1.71 -12.82
C LYS A 22 -16.65 -2.44 -12.75
N ASN A 23 -17.06 -2.77 -11.54
CA ASN A 23 -18.37 -3.30 -11.23
C ASN A 23 -18.80 -2.72 -9.86
N CYS A 24 -19.30 -3.54 -8.91
CA CYS A 24 -19.49 -3.11 -7.52
C CYS A 24 -18.18 -2.62 -6.88
N TYR A 25 -17.05 -3.18 -7.31
CA TYR A 25 -15.69 -2.80 -6.93
C TYR A 25 -14.86 -2.55 -8.18
N GLN A 26 -13.71 -1.86 -8.01
CA GLN A 26 -12.73 -1.68 -9.07
C GLN A 26 -11.64 -2.75 -8.95
N PHE A 27 -11.26 -3.37 -10.07
CA PHE A 27 -10.17 -4.34 -10.15
C PHE A 27 -9.12 -3.81 -11.12
N ASN A 28 -7.92 -3.61 -10.63
CA ASN A 28 -6.77 -3.14 -11.39
C ASN A 28 -5.81 -4.32 -11.62
N PRO A 29 -5.72 -4.85 -12.86
CA PRO A 29 -4.85 -5.96 -13.19
C PRO A 29 -3.41 -5.51 -13.41
N TYR A 30 -2.46 -6.31 -12.92
CA TYR A 30 -1.02 -6.10 -13.13
C TYR A 30 -0.31 -7.41 -13.48
N ALA A 31 0.82 -7.28 -14.14
CA ALA A 31 1.78 -8.36 -14.35
C ALA A 31 3.21 -7.80 -14.27
N HIS A 32 4.18 -8.67 -13.98
CA HIS A 32 5.59 -8.35 -14.19
C HIS A 32 6.08 -8.82 -15.57
N ALA A 33 7.30 -8.45 -15.94
CA ALA A 33 7.90 -8.85 -17.20
C ALA A 33 8.00 -10.37 -17.32
N VAL A 34 7.70 -10.89 -18.51
CA VAL A 34 7.85 -12.31 -18.87
C VAL A 34 9.27 -12.52 -19.36
N SER A 35 10.20 -12.60 -18.44
CA SER A 35 11.61 -12.90 -18.72
C SER A 35 12.12 -13.85 -17.64
N GLY A 36 13.25 -14.52 -17.89
CA GLY A 36 13.86 -15.38 -16.89
C GLY A 36 14.24 -14.65 -15.59
N SER A 37 14.41 -13.32 -15.64
CA SER A 37 14.74 -12.40 -14.54
C SER A 37 13.56 -11.52 -14.07
N GLY A 38 12.36 -11.67 -14.65
CA GLY A 38 11.24 -10.75 -14.39
C GLY A 38 10.83 -10.64 -12.92
N VAL A 39 10.93 -11.72 -12.16
CA VAL A 39 10.66 -11.72 -10.71
C VAL A 39 11.74 -10.98 -9.95
N GLU A 40 13.01 -11.21 -10.30
CA GLU A 40 14.17 -10.57 -9.67
C GLU A 40 14.21 -9.06 -9.98
N GLU A 41 13.88 -8.66 -11.21
CA GLU A 41 13.76 -7.25 -11.61
C GLU A 41 12.63 -6.54 -10.83
N LEU A 42 11.48 -7.21 -10.66
CA LEU A 42 10.41 -6.71 -9.79
C LEU A 42 10.88 -6.57 -8.34
N ALA A 43 11.57 -7.59 -7.82
CA ALA A 43 12.10 -7.58 -6.46
C ALA A 43 13.13 -6.46 -6.24
N GLU A 44 13.99 -6.20 -7.20
CA GLU A 44 14.96 -5.10 -7.18
C GLU A 44 14.26 -3.74 -7.17
N LEU A 45 13.30 -3.53 -8.04
CA LEU A 45 12.49 -2.31 -8.07
C LEU A 45 11.78 -2.06 -6.72
N MET A 46 11.22 -3.11 -6.12
CA MET A 46 10.59 -3.03 -4.81
C MET A 46 11.60 -2.69 -3.71
N ARG A 47 12.83 -3.23 -3.76
CA ARG A 47 13.91 -2.85 -2.82
C ARG A 47 14.28 -1.38 -2.96
N HIS A 48 14.44 -0.89 -4.19
CA HIS A 48 14.77 0.52 -4.43
C HIS A 48 13.67 1.45 -3.92
N ASN A 49 12.40 1.02 -4.00
CA ASN A 49 11.29 1.78 -3.42
C ASN A 49 11.31 1.82 -1.88
N LEU A 50 12.01 0.92 -1.19
CA LEU A 50 12.04 0.90 0.29
C LEU A 50 12.53 2.21 0.90
N LEU A 51 13.43 2.92 0.23
CA LEU A 51 13.89 4.22 0.72
C LEU A 51 12.73 5.23 0.76
N PHE A 52 11.98 5.33 -0.33
CA PHE A 52 10.81 6.21 -0.41
C PHE A 52 9.68 5.75 0.49
N TYR A 53 9.45 4.42 0.57
CA TYR A 53 8.49 3.82 1.47
C TYR A 53 8.78 4.15 2.94
N ALA A 54 10.06 4.12 3.35
CA ALA A 54 10.46 4.32 4.74
C ALA A 54 10.56 5.78 5.16
N PHE A 55 10.96 6.67 4.26
CA PHE A 55 11.31 8.06 4.61
C PHE A 55 10.45 9.12 3.92
N GLY A 56 9.75 8.79 2.83
CA GLY A 56 9.07 9.77 2.00
C GLY A 56 10.00 10.52 1.06
N GLU A 57 9.43 11.24 0.08
CA GLU A 57 10.22 11.85 -0.98
C GLU A 57 11.07 13.04 -0.51
N GLU A 58 10.54 13.89 0.38
CA GLU A 58 11.26 15.08 0.86
C GLU A 58 12.55 14.69 1.58
N GLU A 59 12.48 13.70 2.46
CA GLU A 59 13.65 13.21 3.19
C GLU A 59 14.64 12.51 2.26
N VAL A 60 14.15 11.76 1.29
CA VAL A 60 15.00 11.13 0.28
C VAL A 60 15.72 12.17 -0.59
N VAL A 61 15.04 13.24 -1.00
CA VAL A 61 15.67 14.37 -1.71
C VAL A 61 16.77 15.02 -0.86
N ARG A 62 16.57 15.14 0.45
CA ARG A 62 17.59 15.63 1.37
C ARG A 62 18.80 14.71 1.40
N PHE A 63 18.60 13.41 1.53
CA PHE A 63 19.68 12.42 1.50
C PHE A 63 20.52 12.50 0.23
N TYR A 64 19.86 12.67 -0.92
CA TYR A 64 20.55 12.83 -2.21
C TYR A 64 21.38 14.15 -2.29
N LYS A 65 20.85 15.25 -1.73
CA LYS A 65 21.59 16.53 -1.69
C LYS A 65 22.82 16.48 -0.78
N GLU A 66 22.77 15.63 0.24
CA GLU A 66 23.85 15.45 1.22
C GLU A 66 24.80 14.31 0.84
N ASP A 67 24.65 13.71 -0.35
CA ASP A 67 25.44 12.56 -0.84
C ASP A 67 25.54 11.40 0.17
N MET A 68 24.45 11.12 0.90
CA MET A 68 24.45 10.14 2.00
C MET A 68 24.64 8.70 1.55
N PHE A 69 24.31 8.39 0.29
CA PHE A 69 24.35 7.02 -0.22
C PHE A 69 25.09 6.93 -1.55
N GLU A 70 25.95 5.93 -1.67
CA GLU A 70 26.66 5.62 -2.91
C GLU A 70 25.78 4.94 -3.96
N SER A 71 24.71 4.24 -3.53
CA SER A 71 23.79 3.53 -4.40
C SER A 71 22.40 3.37 -3.79
N LEU A 72 21.40 3.05 -4.63
CA LEU A 72 20.04 2.74 -4.15
C LEU A 72 20.00 1.46 -3.29
N GLU A 73 20.89 0.49 -3.52
CA GLU A 73 21.01 -0.69 -2.66
C GLU A 73 21.45 -0.31 -1.25
N ASN A 74 22.47 0.56 -1.12
CA ASN A 74 22.93 1.05 0.18
C ASN A 74 21.82 1.83 0.89
N ALA A 75 21.08 2.64 0.15
CA ALA A 75 19.93 3.39 0.66
C ALA A 75 18.79 2.45 1.11
N ALA A 76 18.45 1.43 0.33
CA ALA A 76 17.46 0.42 0.68
C ALA A 76 17.85 -0.36 1.94
N LYS A 77 19.12 -0.76 2.04
CA LYS A 77 19.67 -1.44 3.22
C LYS A 77 19.60 -0.55 4.48
N TYR A 78 19.90 0.73 4.32
CA TYR A 78 19.77 1.71 5.41
C TYR A 78 18.30 1.84 5.86
N ALA A 79 17.37 2.01 4.91
CA ALA A 79 15.95 2.07 5.18
C ALA A 79 15.45 0.83 5.93
N TYR A 80 15.82 -0.36 5.46
CA TYR A 80 15.45 -1.63 6.07
C TYR A 80 15.97 -1.75 7.51
N LYS A 81 17.24 -1.38 7.76
CA LYS A 81 17.86 -1.53 9.08
C LYS A 81 17.45 -0.47 10.07
N GLN A 82 17.20 0.76 9.63
CA GLN A 82 16.99 1.90 10.52
C GLN A 82 15.51 2.26 10.74
N ARG A 83 14.66 1.98 9.75
CA ARG A 83 13.29 2.50 9.77
C ARG A 83 12.22 1.41 9.76
N LEU A 84 12.50 0.26 9.18
CA LEU A 84 11.52 -0.80 9.06
C LEU A 84 11.63 -1.79 10.23
N PRO A 85 10.51 -2.41 10.66
CA PRO A 85 10.53 -3.38 11.74
C PRO A 85 11.48 -4.53 11.43
N LYS A 86 12.32 -4.90 12.38
CA LYS A 86 13.16 -6.10 12.27
C LYS A 86 12.28 -7.33 12.42
N ARG A 87 12.11 -8.05 11.33
CA ARG A 87 11.30 -9.27 11.31
C ARG A 87 12.22 -10.48 11.20
N ALA A 88 12.04 -11.42 12.10
CA ALA A 88 12.82 -12.66 12.13
C ALA A 88 12.46 -13.63 11.00
N ASN A 89 11.34 -13.40 10.31
CA ASN A 89 10.79 -14.35 9.34
C ASN A 89 10.62 -13.71 7.96
N ILE A 90 11.17 -14.36 6.93
CA ILE A 90 11.01 -13.97 5.51
C ILE A 90 9.57 -14.11 4.98
N THR A 91 8.67 -14.70 5.74
CA THR A 91 7.24 -14.79 5.40
C THR A 91 6.44 -13.60 5.87
N ASP A 92 7.10 -12.53 6.30
CA ASP A 92 6.44 -11.30 6.74
C ASP A 92 5.69 -10.57 5.61
N GLY A 93 4.92 -9.55 5.97
CA GLY A 93 4.11 -8.76 5.06
C GLY A 93 4.88 -7.68 4.29
N LEU A 94 6.14 -7.38 4.63
CA LEU A 94 6.86 -6.25 4.07
C LEU A 94 6.92 -6.22 2.52
N PRO A 95 7.17 -7.34 1.81
CA PRO A 95 7.15 -7.32 0.35
C PRO A 95 5.78 -6.92 -0.22
N SER A 96 4.68 -7.38 0.38
CA SER A 96 3.34 -6.99 -0.08
C SER A 96 3.00 -5.52 0.21
N GLU A 97 3.43 -5.02 1.35
CA GLU A 97 3.28 -3.61 1.73
C GLU A 97 4.07 -2.71 0.77
N ALA A 98 5.34 -3.05 0.51
CA ALA A 98 6.20 -2.33 -0.43
C ALA A 98 5.66 -2.36 -1.88
N LEU A 99 5.09 -3.49 -2.31
CA LEU A 99 4.47 -3.60 -3.63
C LEU A 99 3.18 -2.78 -3.72
N LEU A 100 2.32 -2.81 -2.70
CA LEU A 100 1.12 -1.97 -2.67
C LEU A 100 1.48 -0.49 -2.72
N ASP A 101 2.45 -0.07 -1.92
CA ASP A 101 2.98 1.28 -1.91
C ASP A 101 3.46 1.72 -3.29
N LEU A 102 4.29 0.90 -3.92
CA LEU A 102 4.81 1.15 -5.26
C LEU A 102 3.67 1.33 -6.28
N LEU A 103 2.69 0.41 -6.31
CA LEU A 103 1.59 0.45 -7.27
C LEU A 103 0.69 1.67 -7.06
N VAL A 104 0.37 2.01 -5.81
CA VAL A 104 -0.47 3.19 -5.51
C VAL A 104 0.25 4.47 -5.93
N GLN A 105 1.55 4.59 -5.70
CA GLN A 105 2.30 5.78 -6.08
C GLN A 105 2.51 5.91 -7.60
N MET A 106 2.77 4.81 -8.30
CA MET A 106 2.92 4.81 -9.76
C MET A 106 1.69 5.35 -10.47
N TYR A 107 0.51 5.08 -9.94
CA TYR A 107 -0.77 5.43 -10.58
C TYR A 107 -1.54 6.55 -9.88
N ASN A 108 -1.02 7.08 -8.77
CA ASN A 108 -1.55 8.22 -8.04
C ASN A 108 -0.41 9.15 -7.60
N PRO A 109 0.23 9.87 -8.54
CA PRO A 109 1.43 10.67 -8.28
C PRO A 109 1.23 11.83 -7.30
N ASN A 110 -0.01 12.12 -6.90
CA ASN A 110 -0.35 13.19 -5.96
C ASN A 110 -0.62 12.69 -4.54
N ALA A 111 0.06 11.63 -4.10
CA ALA A 111 -0.04 11.15 -2.73
C ALA A 111 0.76 12.07 -1.79
N TYR A 112 0.08 12.69 -0.82
CA TYR A 112 0.66 13.71 0.07
C TYR A 112 1.22 13.16 1.38
N MET A 113 0.93 11.92 1.74
CA MET A 113 1.37 11.38 3.02
C MET A 113 1.64 9.89 2.96
N ARG A 114 2.80 9.52 3.47
CA ARG A 114 3.12 8.16 3.85
C ARG A 114 3.25 8.08 5.34
N THR A 115 2.75 7.01 5.93
CA THR A 115 2.98 6.73 7.33
C THR A 115 3.42 5.31 7.51
N ILE A 116 4.68 5.15 7.92
CA ILE A 116 5.16 3.92 8.51
C ILE A 116 5.34 4.20 9.98
N PHE A 117 4.70 3.40 10.80
CA PHE A 117 4.81 3.49 12.24
C PHE A 117 5.68 2.38 12.77
N ARG A 118 6.66 2.77 13.52
CA ARG A 118 7.54 1.91 14.24
C ARG A 118 7.49 2.29 15.70
N GLN A 119 7.10 1.35 16.55
CA GLN A 119 7.05 1.57 17.99
C GLN A 119 8.42 1.38 18.61
N ASP A 120 9.08 0.30 18.24
CA ASP A 120 10.47 -0.02 18.54
C ASP A 120 11.04 -0.95 17.45
N ASP A 121 12.27 -1.42 17.62
CA ASP A 121 12.96 -2.28 16.65
C ASP A 121 12.27 -3.64 16.39
N ASN A 122 11.37 -4.07 17.29
CA ASN A 122 10.76 -5.39 17.26
C ASN A 122 9.22 -5.34 17.12
N ASN A 123 8.60 -4.19 17.41
CA ASN A 123 7.15 -4.07 17.46
C ASN A 123 6.65 -3.13 16.35
N GLU A 124 5.87 -3.70 15.46
CA GLU A 124 5.15 -2.97 14.45
C GLU A 124 3.81 -2.47 15.01
N ILE A 125 3.48 -1.23 14.72
CA ILE A 125 2.17 -0.71 15.02
C ILE A 125 1.17 -1.37 14.09
N LYS A 126 0.29 -2.18 14.63
CA LYS A 126 -0.77 -2.83 13.87
C LYS A 126 -1.79 -1.79 13.38
N GLY A 127 -2.03 -1.77 12.10
CA GLY A 127 -2.97 -0.83 11.47
C GLY A 127 -3.26 -1.19 10.04
N TYR A 128 -3.24 -0.20 9.18
CA TYR A 128 -3.33 -0.39 7.74
C TYR A 128 -1.92 -0.53 7.15
N ASP A 129 -1.80 -1.39 6.15
CA ASP A 129 -0.53 -1.67 5.47
C ASP A 129 -0.10 -0.49 4.57
N LEU A 130 -1.01 0.43 4.31
CA LEU A 130 -0.76 1.66 3.55
C LEU A 130 -1.69 2.76 4.06
N THR A 131 -1.14 3.96 4.24
CA THR A 131 -1.91 5.16 4.61
C THR A 131 -1.41 6.35 3.82
N TYR A 132 -2.30 6.96 3.01
CA TYR A 132 -2.03 8.15 2.22
C TYR A 132 -3.17 9.15 2.28
N PHE A 133 -2.83 10.43 2.11
CA PHE A 133 -3.77 11.43 1.62
C PHE A 133 -3.45 11.79 0.18
N THR A 134 -4.47 11.91 -0.64
CA THR A 134 -4.38 12.49 -1.98
C THR A 134 -5.36 13.63 -2.14
N LYS A 135 -5.00 14.59 -2.98
CA LYS A 135 -5.88 15.68 -3.40
C LYS A 135 -5.93 15.68 -4.92
N ASP A 136 -7.10 15.59 -5.47
CA ASP A 136 -7.36 15.66 -6.90
C ASP A 136 -8.52 16.62 -7.19
N GLN A 137 -8.93 16.72 -8.44
CA GLN A 137 -10.06 17.58 -8.85
C GLN A 137 -11.39 17.19 -8.20
N THR A 138 -11.50 15.97 -7.65
CA THR A 138 -12.71 15.46 -6.99
C THR A 138 -12.71 15.70 -5.48
N GLY A 139 -11.60 16.23 -4.93
CA GLY A 139 -11.44 16.52 -3.52
C GLY A 139 -10.29 15.75 -2.87
N ILE A 140 -10.42 15.55 -1.56
CA ILE A 140 -9.43 14.87 -0.74
C ILE A 140 -9.86 13.42 -0.52
N ALA A 141 -8.91 12.49 -0.62
CA ALA A 141 -9.14 11.10 -0.29
C ALA A 141 -8.10 10.60 0.73
N LEU A 142 -8.57 9.88 1.75
CA LEU A 142 -7.75 9.11 2.65
C LEU A 142 -7.71 7.67 2.14
N TRP A 143 -6.50 7.19 1.87
CA TRP A 143 -6.24 5.83 1.43
C TRP A 143 -5.80 4.98 2.61
N LEU A 144 -6.49 3.88 2.84
CA LEU A 144 -6.24 2.95 3.94
C LEU A 144 -6.16 1.54 3.36
N GLY A 145 -4.96 1.06 3.09
CA GLY A 145 -4.72 -0.13 2.29
C GLY A 145 -4.48 -1.41 3.09
N GLN A 146 -4.71 -2.54 2.43
CA GLN A 146 -4.36 -3.87 2.90
C GLN A 146 -3.62 -4.64 1.80
N ALA A 147 -2.58 -5.37 2.15
CA ALA A 147 -1.77 -6.13 1.21
C ALA A 147 -1.58 -7.57 1.67
N LYS A 148 -1.69 -8.51 0.73
CA LYS A 148 -1.41 -9.94 0.98
C LYS A 148 -0.53 -10.50 -0.12
N LEU A 149 0.45 -11.31 0.28
CA LEU A 149 1.36 -12.02 -0.61
C LEU A 149 1.44 -13.49 -0.20
N GLY A 150 1.12 -14.40 -1.11
CA GLY A 150 1.16 -15.84 -0.84
C GLY A 150 0.33 -16.65 -1.81
N GLU A 151 -0.44 -17.62 -1.29
CA GLU A 151 -1.39 -18.41 -2.07
C GLU A 151 -2.63 -17.59 -2.43
N LYS A 152 -3.21 -17.81 -3.61
CA LYS A 152 -4.38 -17.08 -4.13
C LYS A 152 -5.58 -17.12 -3.17
N ASP A 153 -5.89 -18.30 -2.64
CA ASP A 153 -7.05 -18.47 -1.75
C ASP A 153 -6.80 -17.83 -0.37
N TYR A 154 -5.57 -17.87 0.12
CA TYR A 154 -5.16 -17.14 1.30
C TYR A 154 -5.32 -15.62 1.10
N CYS A 155 -4.84 -15.08 0.00
CA CYS A 155 -4.96 -13.64 -0.28
C CYS A 155 -6.42 -13.20 -0.33
N LYS A 156 -7.29 -13.93 -1.05
CA LYS A 156 -8.73 -13.64 -1.13
C LYS A 156 -9.41 -13.65 0.23
N SER A 157 -9.22 -14.72 0.99
CA SER A 157 -9.88 -14.90 2.30
C SER A 157 -9.37 -13.90 3.33
N SER A 158 -8.06 -13.62 3.35
CA SER A 158 -7.46 -12.66 4.28
C SER A 158 -7.90 -11.23 4.01
N ILE A 159 -7.92 -10.78 2.75
CA ILE A 159 -8.45 -9.45 2.40
C ILE A 159 -9.93 -9.35 2.74
N SER A 160 -10.73 -10.38 2.43
CA SER A 160 -12.15 -10.40 2.81
C SER A 160 -12.34 -10.25 4.33
N LYS A 161 -11.55 -10.97 5.13
CA LYS A 161 -11.56 -10.85 6.59
C LYS A 161 -11.14 -9.45 7.05
N ASP A 162 -10.08 -8.89 6.48
CA ASP A 162 -9.62 -7.54 6.82
C ASP A 162 -10.67 -6.48 6.49
N LEU A 163 -11.36 -6.58 5.35
CA LEU A 163 -12.47 -5.69 5.00
C LEU A 163 -13.62 -5.75 6.00
N LEU A 164 -13.90 -6.89 6.60
CA LEU A 164 -14.96 -7.03 7.60
C LEU A 164 -14.55 -6.57 9.00
N THR A 165 -13.26 -6.59 9.33
CA THR A 165 -12.79 -6.37 10.72
C THR A 165 -12.06 -5.04 10.93
N LYS A 166 -11.29 -4.58 9.93
CA LYS A 166 -10.45 -3.38 10.06
C LYS A 166 -11.13 -2.08 9.57
N TYR A 167 -12.34 -2.19 9.03
CA TYR A 167 -13.08 -1.01 8.54
C TYR A 167 -14.41 -0.82 9.25
N THR A 168 -14.57 -1.41 10.44
CA THR A 168 -15.65 -1.00 11.36
C THR A 168 -15.39 0.45 11.78
N LYS A 169 -16.47 1.19 12.10
CA LYS A 169 -16.35 2.61 12.49
C LYS A 169 -15.44 2.80 13.70
N GLU A 170 -15.48 1.87 14.66
CA GLU A 170 -14.69 1.90 15.88
C GLU A 170 -13.20 1.72 15.56
N TYR A 171 -12.86 0.69 14.77
CA TYR A 171 -11.48 0.43 14.38
C TYR A 171 -10.92 1.56 13.53
N LEU A 172 -11.69 2.02 12.53
CA LEU A 172 -11.31 3.11 11.64
C LEU A 172 -11.00 4.40 12.40
N ALA A 173 -11.93 4.83 13.28
CA ALA A 173 -11.77 6.07 14.04
C ALA A 173 -10.53 6.00 14.95
N LYS A 174 -10.34 4.88 15.65
CA LYS A 174 -9.16 4.65 16.48
C LYS A 174 -7.86 4.75 15.68
N GLN A 175 -7.80 4.13 14.51
CA GLN A 175 -6.63 4.18 13.65
C GLN A 175 -6.37 5.58 13.08
N ILE A 176 -7.42 6.29 12.66
CA ILE A 176 -7.26 7.65 12.14
C ILE A 176 -6.73 8.59 13.22
N TYR A 177 -7.28 8.57 14.42
CA TYR A 177 -6.76 9.38 15.53
C TYR A 177 -5.30 9.06 15.83
N PHE A 178 -4.98 7.77 15.87
CA PHE A 178 -3.62 7.31 16.11
C PHE A 178 -2.63 7.77 15.01
N ILE A 179 -3.01 7.62 13.73
CA ILE A 179 -2.23 8.06 12.58
C ILE A 179 -1.95 9.56 12.67
N CYS A 180 -2.97 10.36 13.00
CA CYS A 180 -2.83 11.81 13.09
C CYS A 180 -1.94 12.26 14.25
N ASP A 181 -1.88 11.49 15.33
CA ASP A 181 -1.02 11.76 16.49
C ASP A 181 0.46 11.38 16.23
N LYS A 182 0.71 10.28 15.50
CA LYS A 182 2.04 9.66 15.33
C LYS A 182 2.73 9.95 13.98
N ARG A 183 2.23 10.88 13.22
CA ARG A 183 2.72 11.23 11.88
C ARG A 183 4.22 11.47 11.81
N VAL A 184 4.85 11.09 10.70
CA VAL A 184 6.27 11.26 10.45
C VAL A 184 6.54 12.36 9.41
N GLU A 185 5.80 12.41 8.31
CA GLU A 185 5.96 13.42 7.25
C GLU A 185 4.61 13.83 6.67
N ILE A 186 4.43 15.13 6.42
CA ILE A 186 3.17 15.69 5.96
C ILE A 186 3.43 16.89 5.09
N THR A 187 2.86 16.89 3.90
CA THR A 187 2.77 18.09 3.06
C THR A 187 1.84 19.14 3.68
N ASP A 188 2.01 20.40 3.29
CA ASP A 188 1.21 21.50 3.82
C ASP A 188 -0.29 21.28 3.63
N ASP A 189 -0.70 20.72 2.50
CA ASP A 189 -2.12 20.39 2.22
C ASP A 189 -2.75 19.39 3.20
N ALA A 190 -1.95 18.46 3.74
CA ALA A 190 -2.43 17.47 4.72
C ALA A 190 -2.35 17.98 6.17
N LYS A 191 -1.50 18.99 6.46
CA LYS A 191 -1.34 19.54 7.81
C LYS A 191 -2.65 20.08 8.38
N ASP A 192 -3.44 20.78 7.59
CA ASP A 192 -4.72 21.36 8.04
C ASP A 192 -5.74 20.28 8.41
N ILE A 193 -5.79 19.21 7.61
CA ILE A 193 -6.68 18.06 7.87
C ILE A 193 -6.29 17.39 9.18
N LEU A 194 -5.01 17.12 9.36
CA LEU A 194 -4.50 16.44 10.55
C LEU A 194 -4.63 17.32 11.80
N ALA A 195 -4.39 18.62 11.67
CA ALA A 195 -4.62 19.57 12.74
C ALA A 195 -6.10 19.62 13.17
N ALA A 196 -7.02 19.56 12.19
CA ALA A 196 -8.45 19.50 12.48
C ALA A 196 -8.84 18.20 13.19
N ILE A 197 -8.33 17.06 12.74
CA ILE A 197 -8.59 15.76 13.38
C ILE A 197 -8.02 15.73 14.80
N ASN A 198 -6.81 16.23 15.02
CA ASN A 198 -6.19 16.31 16.33
C ASN A 198 -7.00 17.26 17.25
N ARG A 199 -7.49 18.38 16.73
CA ARG A 199 -8.35 19.29 17.49
C ARG A 199 -9.65 18.61 17.93
N ILE A 200 -10.29 17.84 17.05
CA ILE A 200 -11.46 17.04 17.39
C ILE A 200 -11.11 16.05 18.51
N ASN A 201 -10.00 15.34 18.39
CA ASN A 201 -9.55 14.38 19.39
C ASN A 201 -9.35 15.04 20.77
N VAL A 202 -8.74 16.23 20.81
CA VAL A 202 -8.53 16.98 22.06
C VAL A 202 -9.84 17.48 22.65
N ILE A 203 -10.73 18.08 21.84
CA ILE A 203 -12.04 18.59 22.31
C ILE A 203 -12.89 17.45 22.86
N MET A 204 -12.83 16.28 22.26
CA MET A 204 -13.62 15.10 22.61
C MET A 204 -12.93 14.17 23.61
N ILE A 205 -11.83 14.59 24.26
CA ILE A 205 -11.03 13.70 25.13
C ILE A 205 -11.82 13.15 26.30
N ASP A 206 -12.73 13.95 26.87
CA ASP A 206 -13.56 13.56 28.01
C ASP A 206 -14.92 12.94 27.57
N GLN A 207 -15.15 12.79 26.27
CA GLN A 207 -16.33 12.14 25.74
C GLN A 207 -16.11 10.63 25.58
N ASP A 208 -17.21 9.88 25.62
CA ASP A 208 -17.16 8.45 25.33
C ASP A 208 -16.75 8.15 23.86
N GLU A 209 -16.36 6.93 23.62
CA GLU A 209 -15.89 6.49 22.30
C GLU A 209 -16.93 6.72 21.17
N PRO A 210 -18.23 6.43 21.35
CA PRO A 210 -19.24 6.71 20.32
C PRO A 210 -19.33 8.18 19.89
N HIS A 211 -19.25 9.12 20.82
CA HIS A 211 -19.26 10.56 20.49
C HIS A 211 -17.99 10.99 19.74
N ARG A 212 -16.83 10.48 20.13
CA ARG A 212 -15.58 10.75 19.43
C ARG A 212 -15.61 10.22 18.00
N ILE A 213 -16.12 9.01 17.80
CA ILE A 213 -16.31 8.42 16.46
C ILE A 213 -17.26 9.27 15.62
N ALA A 214 -18.41 9.66 16.18
CA ALA A 214 -19.39 10.48 15.48
C ALA A 214 -18.81 11.82 15.02
N ALA A 215 -18.07 12.52 15.88
CA ALA A 215 -17.42 13.79 15.56
C ALA A 215 -16.41 13.67 14.41
N LEU A 216 -15.61 12.60 14.39
CA LEU A 216 -14.68 12.35 13.29
C LEU A 216 -15.39 12.10 11.96
N LEU A 217 -16.41 11.24 11.96
CA LEU A 217 -17.16 10.91 10.75
C LEU A 217 -17.94 12.12 10.20
N GLU A 218 -18.50 12.94 11.09
CA GLU A 218 -19.15 14.20 10.71
C GLU A 218 -18.16 15.18 10.05
N TYR A 219 -16.92 15.26 10.59
CA TYR A 219 -15.87 16.07 9.99
C TYR A 219 -15.53 15.57 8.57
N PHE A 220 -15.38 14.25 8.38
CA PHE A 220 -15.11 13.68 7.07
C PHE A 220 -16.22 13.99 6.06
N GLN A 221 -17.47 13.86 6.47
CA GLN A 221 -18.61 14.19 5.62
C GLN A 221 -18.65 15.69 5.26
N LYS A 222 -18.51 16.59 6.24
CA LYS A 222 -18.51 18.04 6.02
C LYS A 222 -17.36 18.52 5.15
N SER A 223 -16.20 17.88 5.28
CA SER A 223 -15.00 18.22 4.51
C SER A 223 -14.92 17.46 3.18
N ASN A 224 -15.92 16.65 2.84
CA ASN A 224 -15.96 15.80 1.64
C ASN A 224 -14.68 14.94 1.48
N ILE A 225 -14.18 14.39 2.58
CA ILE A 225 -13.04 13.49 2.57
C ILE A 225 -13.53 12.08 2.22
N LYS A 226 -13.06 11.56 1.09
CA LYS A 226 -13.39 10.21 0.63
C LYS A 226 -12.45 9.20 1.30
N ILE A 227 -12.93 7.98 1.50
CA ILE A 227 -12.10 6.85 1.92
C ILE A 227 -11.91 5.92 0.72
N ARG A 228 -10.66 5.61 0.41
CA ARG A 228 -10.25 4.63 -0.60
C ARG A 228 -9.55 3.47 0.08
N ILE A 229 -9.93 2.25 -0.27
CA ILE A 229 -9.39 1.03 0.31
C ILE A 229 -8.68 0.24 -0.80
N PRO A 230 -7.38 0.50 -1.04
CA PRO A 230 -6.60 -0.31 -1.95
C PRO A 230 -6.30 -1.68 -1.29
N CYS A 231 -6.66 -2.75 -1.98
CA CYS A 231 -6.47 -4.13 -1.54
C CYS A 231 -5.55 -4.87 -2.51
N LEU A 232 -4.31 -5.15 -2.12
CA LEU A 232 -3.39 -5.92 -2.96
C LEU A 232 -3.57 -7.42 -2.72
N LEU A 233 -3.83 -8.15 -3.81
CA LEU A 233 -3.74 -9.59 -3.90
C LEU A 233 -2.54 -9.94 -4.79
N ALA A 234 -1.39 -10.20 -4.18
CA ALA A 234 -0.19 -10.68 -4.86
C ALA A 234 -0.03 -12.16 -4.55
N TYR A 235 0.00 -13.03 -5.57
CA TYR A 235 0.02 -14.47 -5.35
C TYR A 235 0.77 -15.22 -6.44
N GLY A 236 1.29 -16.41 -6.09
CA GLY A 236 1.99 -17.27 -7.02
C GLY A 236 1.04 -17.83 -8.08
N GLU A 237 1.34 -17.59 -9.38
CA GLU A 237 0.60 -18.14 -10.52
C GLU A 237 1.51 -18.21 -11.75
N SER A 238 2.37 -19.23 -11.80
CA SER A 238 3.35 -19.41 -12.87
C SER A 238 2.73 -19.64 -14.26
N SER A 239 1.50 -20.17 -14.30
CA SER A 239 0.82 -20.44 -15.56
C SER A 239 0.53 -19.18 -16.37
N VAL A 240 0.39 -18.03 -15.69
CA VAL A 240 0.22 -16.71 -16.33
C VAL A 240 1.42 -16.39 -17.21
N TYR A 241 2.62 -16.74 -16.77
CA TYR A 241 3.90 -16.35 -17.40
C TYR A 241 4.48 -17.41 -18.33
N SER A 242 3.78 -18.53 -18.56
CA SER A 242 4.26 -19.64 -19.41
C SER A 242 4.32 -19.30 -20.90
N ASP A 243 3.58 -18.30 -21.37
CA ASP A 243 3.61 -17.80 -22.74
C ASP A 243 3.38 -16.27 -22.74
N ALA A 244 4.38 -15.53 -23.18
CA ALA A 244 4.34 -14.06 -23.21
C ALA A 244 3.18 -13.50 -24.04
N LYS A 245 2.72 -14.22 -25.09
CA LYS A 245 1.60 -13.79 -25.94
C LYS A 245 0.25 -13.93 -25.25
N GLU A 246 0.15 -14.85 -24.29
CA GLU A 246 -1.08 -15.17 -23.60
C GLU A 246 -1.25 -14.47 -22.24
N VAL A 247 -0.24 -13.75 -21.76
CA VAL A 247 -0.27 -13.09 -20.44
C VAL A 247 -1.51 -12.24 -20.26
N PHE A 248 -1.86 -11.43 -21.25
CA PHE A 248 -3.04 -10.58 -21.20
C PHE A 248 -4.32 -11.39 -20.94
N ASN A 249 -4.55 -12.43 -21.74
CA ASN A 249 -5.74 -13.28 -21.62
C ASN A 249 -5.80 -14.01 -20.26
N LYS A 250 -4.65 -14.51 -19.82
CA LYS A 250 -4.53 -15.19 -18.52
C LYS A 250 -4.77 -14.25 -17.35
N ILE A 251 -4.22 -13.03 -17.38
CA ILE A 251 -4.51 -11.99 -16.38
C ILE A 251 -6.00 -11.65 -16.35
N GLN A 252 -6.68 -11.54 -17.50
CA GLN A 252 -8.12 -11.28 -17.53
C GLN A 252 -8.90 -12.44 -16.87
N THR A 253 -8.49 -13.68 -17.11
CA THR A 253 -9.09 -14.87 -16.47
C THR A 253 -8.88 -14.85 -14.94
N GLU A 254 -7.67 -14.48 -14.50
CA GLU A 254 -7.35 -14.34 -13.08
C GLU A 254 -8.22 -13.28 -12.40
N VAL A 255 -8.31 -12.09 -13.00
CA VAL A 255 -9.14 -11.00 -12.47
C VAL A 255 -10.61 -11.39 -12.43
N GLU A 256 -11.13 -12.08 -13.48
CA GLU A 256 -12.51 -12.54 -13.48
C GLU A 256 -12.79 -13.53 -12.34
N SER A 257 -11.87 -14.45 -12.07
CA SER A 257 -11.96 -15.38 -10.93
C SER A 257 -12.02 -14.64 -9.59
N ILE A 258 -11.17 -13.62 -9.39
CA ILE A 258 -11.16 -12.78 -8.19
C ILE A 258 -12.46 -11.97 -8.09
N ARG A 259 -12.92 -11.37 -9.21
CA ARG A 259 -14.18 -10.62 -9.28
C ARG A 259 -15.38 -11.48 -8.88
N GLN A 260 -15.47 -12.69 -9.38
CA GLN A 260 -16.55 -13.64 -9.04
C GLN A 260 -16.54 -14.03 -7.56
N TYR A 261 -15.35 -14.13 -6.96
CA TYR A 261 -15.24 -14.36 -5.52
C TYR A 261 -15.83 -13.20 -4.73
N TYR A 262 -15.40 -11.96 -5.02
CA TYR A 262 -15.86 -10.78 -4.28
C TYR A 262 -17.29 -10.36 -4.62
N ALA A 263 -17.83 -10.70 -5.77
CA ALA A 263 -19.23 -10.46 -6.11
C ALA A 263 -20.22 -11.18 -5.18
N LYS A 264 -19.78 -12.24 -4.50
CA LYS A 264 -20.58 -12.98 -3.52
C LYS A 264 -20.57 -12.34 -2.13
N HIS A 265 -19.77 -11.30 -1.93
CA HIS A 265 -19.59 -10.65 -0.65
C HIS A 265 -20.06 -9.18 -0.74
N SER A 266 -20.82 -8.74 0.25
CA SER A 266 -21.18 -7.33 0.41
C SER A 266 -20.46 -6.76 1.62
N TYR A 267 -19.64 -5.75 1.38
CA TYR A 267 -18.95 -5.03 2.44
C TYR A 267 -19.71 -3.73 2.73
N SER A 268 -20.49 -3.73 3.81
CA SER A 268 -21.22 -2.56 4.26
C SER A 268 -20.57 -2.01 5.52
N PHE A 269 -20.17 -0.76 5.46
CA PHE A 269 -19.50 -0.10 6.59
C PHE A 269 -20.45 0.74 7.45
N GLY A 270 -21.69 0.93 6.98
CA GLY A 270 -22.80 1.54 7.74
C GLY A 270 -22.71 3.05 8.01
N TYR A 271 -21.57 3.70 7.69
CA TYR A 271 -21.30 5.11 8.04
C TYR A 271 -20.67 5.92 6.89
N ILE A 272 -19.87 5.32 6.07
CA ILE A 272 -19.26 5.92 4.86
C ILE A 272 -19.29 4.85 3.77
N THR A 273 -19.45 5.26 2.52
CA THR A 273 -19.31 4.41 1.35
C THR A 273 -17.88 4.57 0.79
N PRO A 274 -16.95 3.68 1.11
CA PRO A 274 -15.59 3.76 0.59
C PRO A 274 -15.52 3.25 -0.83
N GLU A 275 -14.50 3.69 -1.56
CA GLU A 275 -14.09 3.11 -2.84
C GLU A 275 -13.13 1.94 -2.56
N ILE A 276 -13.57 0.69 -2.76
CA ILE A 276 -12.71 -0.49 -2.66
C ILE A 276 -12.07 -0.75 -4.03
N ILE A 277 -10.74 -0.83 -4.05
CA ILE A 277 -9.94 -0.99 -5.26
C ILE A 277 -9.03 -2.21 -5.08
N PHE A 278 -9.28 -3.28 -5.83
CA PHE A 278 -8.46 -4.48 -5.81
C PHE A 278 -7.31 -4.35 -6.82
N TYR A 279 -6.09 -4.48 -6.34
CA TYR A 279 -4.87 -4.61 -7.12
C TYR A 279 -4.56 -6.10 -7.26
N VAL A 280 -4.75 -6.65 -8.44
CA VAL A 280 -4.58 -8.08 -8.71
C VAL A 280 -3.25 -8.29 -9.41
N PHE A 281 -2.31 -8.93 -8.73
CA PHE A 281 -0.95 -9.11 -9.20
C PHE A 281 -0.49 -10.57 -9.08
N PRO A 282 -0.80 -11.44 -10.05
CA PRO A 282 -0.17 -12.74 -10.13
C PRO A 282 1.34 -12.57 -10.30
N ILE A 283 2.12 -13.40 -9.62
CA ILE A 283 3.59 -13.41 -9.66
C ILE A 283 4.02 -14.82 -10.12
N GLU A 284 5.01 -14.93 -10.97
CA GLU A 284 5.48 -16.23 -11.46
C GLU A 284 5.89 -17.16 -10.31
N SER A 285 6.63 -16.61 -9.33
CA SER A 285 7.03 -17.35 -8.12
C SER A 285 7.19 -16.40 -6.93
N VAL A 286 6.40 -16.65 -5.88
CA VAL A 286 6.50 -15.92 -4.60
C VAL A 286 7.80 -16.30 -3.86
N GLU A 287 8.26 -17.54 -3.99
CA GLU A 287 9.52 -17.99 -3.39
C GLU A 287 10.71 -17.23 -3.97
N ARG A 288 10.79 -17.09 -5.31
CA ARG A 288 11.83 -16.29 -5.97
C ARG A 288 11.73 -14.82 -5.56
N LEU A 289 10.51 -14.27 -5.48
CA LEU A 289 10.34 -12.88 -5.03
C LEU A 289 10.89 -12.66 -3.62
N ARG A 290 10.71 -13.63 -2.71
CA ARG A 290 11.19 -13.56 -1.33
C ARG A 290 12.61 -14.07 -1.11
N ASP A 291 13.27 -14.52 -2.14
CA ASP A 291 14.61 -15.09 -2.05
C ASP A 291 15.61 -14.10 -1.41
N LYS A 292 16.52 -14.63 -0.57
CA LYS A 292 17.50 -13.82 0.18
C LYS A 292 18.70 -13.38 -0.65
N ASP A 293 19.01 -14.11 -1.70
CA ASP A 293 20.19 -13.87 -2.52
C ASP A 293 19.87 -13.07 -3.77
N ARG A 294 18.65 -13.24 -4.34
CA ARG A 294 18.26 -12.63 -5.62
C ARG A 294 16.91 -11.92 -5.56
N GLY A 295 16.08 -12.20 -4.56
CA GLY A 295 14.74 -11.64 -4.40
C GLY A 295 14.71 -10.33 -3.60
N PHE A 296 13.58 -10.04 -3.00
CA PHE A 296 13.33 -8.80 -2.27
C PHE A 296 14.29 -8.57 -1.08
N TYR A 297 14.75 -9.63 -0.43
CA TYR A 297 15.66 -9.50 0.71
C TYR A 297 17.15 -9.50 0.35
N ALA A 298 17.49 -9.61 -0.94
CA ALA A 298 18.88 -9.61 -1.40
C ALA A 298 19.62 -8.35 -0.92
N GLY A 299 20.73 -8.54 -0.21
CA GLY A 299 21.55 -7.45 0.31
C GLY A 299 20.96 -6.63 1.47
N LEU A 300 19.74 -6.90 1.93
CA LEU A 300 19.11 -6.19 3.04
C LEU A 300 19.48 -6.78 4.41
N CYS A 301 19.63 -8.09 4.48
CA CYS A 301 19.94 -8.84 5.70
C CYS A 301 21.44 -8.92 6.00
#